data_9e887e6549802df48d68a2cac4928421
#
_entry.id   9e887e6549802df48d68a2cac4928421
#
_cell.length_a   1.000
_cell.length_b   1.000
_cell.length_c   1.000
_cell.angle_alpha   90.00
_cell.angle_beta   90.00
_cell.angle_gamma   90.00
#
_symmetry.space_group_name_H-M   'P 1'
#
loop_
_entity.id
_entity.type
_entity.pdbx_description
1 polymer ?
#
loop_
_entity_poly.entity_id
_entity_poly.type
_entity_poly.pdbx_seq_one_letter_code
_entity_poly.pdbx_strand_id
1 'polypeptide(L)'
;MAADRTAAGTAVRRRPRRGGVRRKRTHVLSSATAGGPHPRNLIGMTVSIPTTPNTRLQGKRCLITAAGAGIGRESALACARAGAHVIATDIDAAALQALAAESDAITTQLLDVTDAAAITALVAAHGPFDVLFNCAGYVHQGSILDCDEPAWRRSFSINVDAMYYTCKAVLPGMLERGRGSIINMSSVASSIKGVPNRFVYGVTKAAVIGLSKAIAADYVAQGVRCNAICPGTIKTPSLGQRVQALGGDEQAVWKSFTDRQPMGRLGDPREIAQLVVYLASDESSFTTGQTHIIDGGWSN
;
A
#
# COMPACT_ATOMS: atom_id res chain seq x y z
N MET A 1 54.76 -9.67 35.00
CA MET A 1 55.45 -8.88 34.01
C MET A 1 54.39 -7.97 33.41
N ALA A 2 54.10 -6.82 33.94
CA ALA A 2 54.80 -5.55 34.08
C ALA A 2 55.15 -4.92 32.75
N ALA A 3 54.47 -3.87 32.42
CA ALA A 3 54.86 -2.54 31.96
C ALA A 3 53.70 -1.95 31.15
N ASP A 4 53.06 -0.95 31.52
CA ASP A 4 53.18 0.41 32.06
C ASP A 4 53.43 1.49 30.99
N ARG A 5 52.60 2.55 31.05
CA ARG A 5 52.76 3.96 30.62
C ARG A 5 52.60 4.25 29.13
N THR A 6 51.99 5.36 28.70
CA THR A 6 51.91 6.73 29.27
C THR A 6 50.80 7.53 28.53
N ALA A 7 50.23 8.47 29.28
CA ALA A 7 49.33 9.54 28.83
C ALA A 7 50.07 10.65 28.06
N ALA A 8 49.36 11.30 27.13
CA ALA A 8 49.70 12.66 26.71
C ALA A 8 48.41 13.43 26.42
N GLY A 9 48.16 14.40 27.30
CA GLY A 9 47.15 15.43 27.13
C GLY A 9 47.62 16.52 26.15
N THR A 10 46.71 17.12 25.46
CA THR A 10 46.94 18.38 24.74
C THR A 10 45.80 19.36 24.92
N ALA A 11 46.21 20.52 25.25
CA ALA A 11 45.51 21.67 25.85
C ALA A 11 44.46 22.33 24.92
N VAL A 12 43.43 22.81 25.59
CA VAL A 12 42.43 23.76 25.17
C VAL A 12 43.09 25.12 24.87
N ARG A 13 42.91 25.66 23.66
CA ARG A 13 43.13 27.09 23.37
C ARG A 13 41.78 27.79 23.17
N ARG A 14 41.42 28.63 24.14
CA ARG A 14 40.38 29.65 24.05
C ARG A 14 40.89 30.83 23.21
N ARG A 15 40.09 31.40 22.33
CA ARG A 15 40.23 32.73 21.75
C ARG A 15 38.98 33.57 21.97
N PRO A 16 39.14 34.92 22.04
CA PRO A 16 38.28 35.79 22.82
C PRO A 16 37.11 36.42 22.04
N ARG A 17 36.14 36.88 22.83
CA ARG A 17 34.99 37.71 22.43
C ARG A 17 35.44 39.08 21.85
N ARG A 18 34.84 39.50 20.76
CA ARG A 18 34.67 40.90 20.40
C ARG A 18 33.19 41.21 20.25
N GLY A 19 32.74 42.10 20.81
CA GLY A 19 31.86 43.05 21.21
C GLY A 19 31.24 43.93 20.13
N GLY A 20 29.96 44.23 20.35
CA GLY A 20 29.32 45.50 20.10
C GLY A 20 28.70 45.69 18.72
N VAL A 21 27.39 45.82 18.60
CA VAL A 21 26.73 47.13 18.50
C VAL A 21 25.21 46.96 18.45
N ARG A 22 24.54 47.59 19.41
CA ARG A 22 23.08 47.78 19.47
C ARG A 22 22.61 48.68 18.34
N ARG A 23 21.54 48.28 17.60
CA ARG A 23 20.59 49.28 17.05
C ARG A 23 19.18 48.80 17.31
N LYS A 24 18.49 49.53 18.21
CA LYS A 24 17.03 49.46 18.40
C LYS A 24 16.37 50.05 17.13
N ARG A 25 15.42 49.32 16.57
CA ARG A 25 14.32 49.87 15.78
C ARG A 25 13.03 49.29 16.30
N THR A 26 12.31 50.12 17.00
CA THR A 26 10.90 49.95 17.33
C THR A 26 10.10 50.05 16.05
N HIS A 27 9.41 48.96 15.68
CA HIS A 27 8.26 49.00 14.78
C HIS A 27 7.05 48.53 15.57
N VAL A 28 6.14 49.46 15.78
CA VAL A 28 4.79 49.25 16.22
C VAL A 28 4.09 48.42 15.15
N LEU A 29 3.68 47.19 15.46
CA LEU A 29 2.79 46.43 14.60
C LEU A 29 1.38 46.50 15.21
N SER A 30 0.53 47.18 14.45
CA SER A 30 -0.90 47.20 14.56
C SER A 30 -1.47 45.80 14.61
N SER A 31 -2.30 45.52 15.62
CA SER A 31 -3.09 44.29 15.73
C SER A 31 -4.21 44.32 14.68
N ALA A 32 -3.99 43.62 13.56
CA ALA A 32 -5.04 43.20 12.67
C ALA A 32 -5.44 41.77 13.04
N THR A 33 -6.60 41.61 13.62
CA THR A 33 -7.25 40.30 13.82
C THR A 33 -7.58 39.71 12.45
N ALA A 34 -6.71 38.89 11.91
CA ALA A 34 -7.01 38.08 10.77
C ALA A 34 -7.83 36.87 11.23
N GLY A 35 -9.15 36.89 10.96
CA GLY A 35 -9.99 35.71 11.03
C GLY A 35 -9.42 34.64 10.09
N GLY A 36 -8.90 33.54 10.66
CA GLY A 36 -8.46 32.41 9.88
C GLY A 36 -9.65 31.81 9.11
N PRO A 37 -9.41 31.21 7.94
CA PRO A 37 -10.48 30.57 7.19
C PRO A 37 -11.04 29.40 8.01
N HIS A 38 -12.36 29.46 8.28
CA HIS A 38 -13.08 28.32 8.83
C HIS A 38 -12.82 27.06 8.00
N PRO A 39 -12.64 25.89 8.63
CA PRO A 39 -12.54 24.64 7.89
C PRO A 39 -13.81 24.46 7.05
N ARG A 40 -13.65 24.52 5.73
CA ARG A 40 -14.75 24.23 4.81
C ARG A 40 -15.18 22.79 5.06
N ASN A 41 -16.46 22.61 5.29
CA ASN A 41 -17.09 21.30 5.44
C ASN A 41 -16.86 20.48 4.16
N LEU A 42 -15.85 19.60 4.17
CA LEU A 42 -15.54 18.69 3.05
C LEU A 42 -16.43 17.44 3.03
N ILE A 43 -17.54 17.49 3.78
CA ILE A 43 -18.57 16.45 3.76
C ILE A 43 -19.31 16.56 2.42
N GLY A 44 -18.92 15.74 1.45
CA GLY A 44 -19.62 15.65 0.17
C GLY A 44 -18.77 15.71 -1.10
N MET A 45 -17.45 15.72 -1.01
CA MET A 45 -16.65 15.57 -2.23
C MET A 45 -16.81 14.14 -2.77
N THR A 46 -17.68 13.99 -3.76
CA THR A 46 -17.74 12.80 -4.60
C THR A 46 -16.50 12.77 -5.48
N VAL A 47 -15.72 11.70 -5.36
CA VAL A 47 -14.60 11.45 -6.25
C VAL A 47 -15.18 11.18 -7.65
N SER A 48 -15.02 12.15 -8.57
CA SER A 48 -15.39 11.98 -9.97
C SER A 48 -14.26 11.24 -10.68
N ILE A 49 -14.50 9.97 -11.01
CA ILE A 49 -13.55 9.17 -11.78
C ILE A 49 -14.03 9.18 -13.23
N PRO A 50 -13.16 9.48 -14.22
CA PRO A 50 -13.54 9.47 -15.63
C PRO A 50 -14.13 8.12 -16.03
N THR A 51 -15.28 8.13 -16.68
CA THR A 51 -15.96 6.94 -17.21
C THR A 51 -15.63 6.64 -18.67
N THR A 52 -14.86 7.50 -19.35
CA THR A 52 -14.42 7.28 -20.72
C THR A 52 -13.52 6.05 -20.81
N PRO A 53 -13.70 5.18 -21.82
CA PRO A 53 -12.80 4.07 -22.06
C PRO A 53 -11.37 4.59 -22.16
N ASN A 54 -10.48 4.14 -21.29
CA ASN A 54 -9.08 4.43 -21.40
C ASN A 54 -8.36 3.18 -21.89
N THR A 55 -7.44 3.32 -22.82
CA THR A 55 -6.72 2.22 -23.44
C THR A 55 -5.36 1.95 -22.79
N ARG A 56 -5.14 2.45 -21.57
CA ARG A 56 -3.85 2.38 -20.87
C ARG A 56 -3.36 0.96 -20.63
N LEU A 57 -4.27 0.00 -20.55
CA LEU A 57 -3.99 -1.42 -20.36
C LEU A 57 -4.49 -2.28 -21.52
N GLN A 58 -4.67 -1.70 -22.70
CA GLN A 58 -5.21 -2.41 -23.85
C GLN A 58 -4.43 -3.70 -24.13
N GLY A 59 -5.14 -4.83 -24.11
CA GLY A 59 -4.61 -6.16 -24.40
C GLY A 59 -3.69 -6.74 -23.31
N LYS A 60 -3.48 -6.04 -22.18
CA LYS A 60 -2.71 -6.60 -21.05
C LYS A 60 -3.54 -7.65 -20.30
N ARG A 61 -2.89 -8.71 -19.82
CA ARG A 61 -3.49 -9.72 -18.95
C ARG A 61 -3.09 -9.43 -17.50
N CYS A 62 -4.08 -9.22 -16.65
CA CYS A 62 -3.89 -8.86 -15.24
C CYS A 62 -4.37 -10.00 -14.34
N LEU A 63 -3.55 -10.43 -13.39
CA LEU A 63 -3.96 -11.28 -12.27
C LEU A 63 -4.14 -10.39 -11.02
N ILE A 64 -5.33 -10.47 -10.39
CA ILE A 64 -5.66 -9.68 -9.19
C ILE A 64 -6.18 -10.61 -8.11
N THR A 65 -5.53 -10.61 -6.94
CA THR A 65 -5.95 -11.42 -5.79
C THR A 65 -6.85 -10.63 -4.84
N ALA A 66 -7.71 -11.31 -4.09
CA ALA A 66 -8.73 -10.71 -3.21
C ALA A 66 -9.59 -9.67 -3.95
N ALA A 67 -10.07 -10.05 -5.13
CA ALA A 67 -10.80 -9.18 -6.04
C ALA A 67 -12.32 -9.17 -5.79
N GLY A 68 -12.84 -9.94 -4.84
CA GLY A 68 -14.27 -10.00 -4.54
C GLY A 68 -14.80 -8.72 -3.90
N ALA A 69 -13.96 -7.95 -3.19
CA ALA A 69 -14.40 -6.77 -2.46
C ALA A 69 -13.34 -5.66 -2.39
N GLY A 70 -13.78 -4.47 -1.99
CA GLY A 70 -12.91 -3.34 -1.63
C GLY A 70 -11.91 -2.94 -2.70
N ILE A 71 -10.63 -2.82 -2.33
CA ILE A 71 -9.58 -2.34 -3.22
C ILE A 71 -9.36 -3.30 -4.40
N GLY A 72 -9.35 -4.60 -4.16
CA GLY A 72 -9.16 -5.61 -5.22
C GLY A 72 -10.26 -5.54 -6.27
N ARG A 73 -11.51 -5.45 -5.84
CA ARG A 73 -12.67 -5.32 -6.72
C ARG A 73 -12.64 -4.06 -7.57
N GLU A 74 -12.43 -2.91 -6.95
CA GLU A 74 -12.35 -1.65 -7.69
C GLU A 74 -11.15 -1.62 -8.66
N SER A 75 -10.04 -2.28 -8.29
CA SER A 75 -8.89 -2.42 -9.17
C SER A 75 -9.17 -3.33 -10.38
N ALA A 76 -9.88 -4.44 -10.17
CA ALA A 76 -10.30 -5.33 -11.26
C ALA A 76 -11.18 -4.58 -12.26
N LEU A 77 -12.18 -3.86 -11.78
CA LEU A 77 -13.06 -3.04 -12.61
C LEU A 77 -12.31 -1.90 -13.32
N ALA A 78 -11.37 -1.23 -12.63
CA ALA A 78 -10.60 -0.15 -13.22
C ALA A 78 -9.64 -0.67 -14.30
N CYS A 79 -8.98 -1.82 -14.10
CA CYS A 79 -8.13 -2.46 -15.09
C CYS A 79 -8.94 -2.92 -16.32
N ALA A 80 -10.12 -3.51 -16.12
CA ALA A 80 -11.02 -3.91 -17.21
C ALA A 80 -11.46 -2.69 -18.02
N ARG A 81 -11.89 -1.60 -17.37
CA ARG A 81 -12.22 -0.33 -18.04
C ARG A 81 -11.04 0.28 -18.79
N ALA A 82 -9.82 -0.02 -18.37
CA ALA A 82 -8.59 0.41 -19.04
C ALA A 82 -8.18 -0.50 -20.23
N GLY A 83 -8.97 -1.50 -20.58
CA GLY A 83 -8.75 -2.38 -21.71
C GLY A 83 -7.99 -3.68 -21.37
N ALA A 84 -7.79 -4.01 -20.11
CA ALA A 84 -7.17 -5.27 -19.70
C ALA A 84 -8.15 -6.44 -19.70
N HIS A 85 -7.61 -7.65 -19.95
CA HIS A 85 -8.26 -8.90 -19.57
C HIS A 85 -7.85 -9.25 -18.13
N VAL A 86 -8.82 -9.30 -17.21
CA VAL A 86 -8.57 -9.49 -15.80
C VAL A 86 -8.93 -10.92 -15.39
N ILE A 87 -7.98 -11.61 -14.76
CA ILE A 87 -8.26 -12.81 -13.98
C ILE A 87 -8.36 -12.36 -12.51
N ALA A 88 -9.57 -12.34 -12.01
CA ALA A 88 -9.92 -11.89 -10.65
C ALA A 88 -10.10 -13.09 -9.73
N THR A 89 -9.39 -13.12 -8.61
CA THR A 89 -9.45 -14.27 -7.68
C THR A 89 -9.82 -13.83 -6.28
N ASP A 90 -10.58 -14.66 -5.59
CA ASP A 90 -10.95 -14.50 -4.18
C ASP A 90 -11.30 -15.87 -3.59
N ILE A 91 -11.45 -15.96 -2.27
CA ILE A 91 -12.01 -17.10 -1.56
C ILE A 91 -13.55 -17.06 -1.48
N ASP A 92 -14.16 -15.91 -1.79
CA ASP A 92 -15.61 -15.71 -1.77
C ASP A 92 -16.20 -15.89 -3.17
N ALA A 93 -16.80 -17.05 -3.40
CA ALA A 93 -17.41 -17.39 -4.68
C ALA A 93 -18.60 -16.48 -5.05
N ALA A 94 -19.39 -16.04 -4.07
CA ALA A 94 -20.54 -15.16 -4.31
C ALA A 94 -20.08 -13.76 -4.73
N ALA A 95 -19.06 -13.23 -4.07
CA ALA A 95 -18.46 -11.95 -4.45
C ALA A 95 -17.83 -11.99 -5.85
N LEU A 96 -17.18 -13.10 -6.21
CA LEU A 96 -16.64 -13.32 -7.56
C LEU A 96 -17.74 -13.38 -8.62
N GLN A 97 -18.84 -14.09 -8.35
CA GLN A 97 -19.98 -14.15 -9.26
C GLN A 97 -20.58 -12.76 -9.49
N ALA A 98 -20.73 -11.95 -8.44
CA ALA A 98 -21.20 -10.59 -8.56
C ALA A 98 -20.26 -9.72 -9.41
N LEU A 99 -18.95 -9.87 -9.22
CA LEU A 99 -17.95 -9.14 -9.99
C LEU A 99 -17.96 -9.53 -11.48
N ALA A 100 -18.08 -10.82 -11.79
CA ALA A 100 -18.12 -11.32 -13.19
C ALA A 100 -19.32 -10.75 -13.97
N ALA A 101 -20.43 -10.48 -13.29
CA ALA A 101 -21.63 -9.89 -13.92
C ALA A 101 -21.45 -8.42 -14.36
N GLU A 102 -20.38 -7.74 -13.93
CA GLU A 102 -20.17 -6.32 -14.20
C GLU A 102 -19.32 -6.05 -15.44
N SER A 103 -18.57 -7.05 -15.97
CA SER A 103 -17.73 -6.84 -17.15
C SER A 103 -17.28 -8.16 -17.77
N ASP A 104 -17.51 -8.31 -19.06
CA ASP A 104 -17.04 -9.46 -19.87
C ASP A 104 -15.51 -9.54 -19.97
N ALA A 105 -14.80 -8.46 -19.63
CA ALA A 105 -13.34 -8.44 -19.58
C ALA A 105 -12.77 -9.05 -18.28
N ILE A 106 -13.62 -9.49 -17.35
CA ILE A 106 -13.24 -10.10 -16.08
C ILE A 106 -13.64 -11.57 -16.06
N THR A 107 -12.62 -12.43 -15.97
CA THR A 107 -12.80 -13.85 -15.68
C THR A 107 -12.51 -14.07 -14.20
N THR A 108 -13.40 -14.75 -13.49
CA THR A 108 -13.23 -15.00 -12.06
C THR A 108 -12.84 -16.43 -11.77
N GLN A 109 -12.02 -16.65 -10.74
CA GLN A 109 -11.63 -17.97 -10.26
C GLN A 109 -11.48 -18.02 -8.75
N LEU A 110 -12.07 -19.03 -8.12
CA LEU A 110 -11.88 -19.28 -6.68
C LEU A 110 -10.41 -19.62 -6.42
N LEU A 111 -9.81 -18.94 -5.46
CA LEU A 111 -8.41 -19.17 -5.08
C LEU A 111 -8.18 -18.79 -3.61
N ASP A 112 -7.68 -19.76 -2.84
CA ASP A 112 -6.99 -19.46 -1.59
C ASP A 112 -5.52 -19.16 -1.92
N VAL A 113 -5.09 -17.94 -1.66
CA VAL A 113 -3.71 -17.50 -1.92
C VAL A 113 -2.67 -18.14 -1.02
N THR A 114 -3.07 -18.89 0.00
CA THR A 114 -2.18 -19.70 0.85
C THR A 114 -1.86 -21.06 0.24
N ASP A 115 -2.59 -21.47 -0.80
CA ASP A 115 -2.35 -22.71 -1.56
C ASP A 115 -1.41 -22.46 -2.76
N ALA A 116 -0.14 -22.75 -2.59
CA ALA A 116 0.87 -22.58 -3.62
C ALA A 116 0.63 -23.46 -4.86
N ALA A 117 0.02 -24.66 -4.69
CA ALA A 117 -0.28 -25.56 -5.79
C ALA A 117 -1.44 -24.99 -6.63
N ALA A 118 -2.50 -24.50 -5.99
CA ALA A 118 -3.62 -23.84 -6.68
C ALA A 118 -3.15 -22.57 -7.44
N ILE A 119 -2.25 -21.78 -6.87
CA ILE A 119 -1.64 -20.62 -7.57
C ILE A 119 -0.90 -21.08 -8.83
N THR A 120 -0.09 -22.13 -8.73
CA THR A 120 0.68 -22.67 -9.86
C THR A 120 -0.26 -23.17 -10.96
N ALA A 121 -1.31 -23.90 -10.61
CA ALA A 121 -2.31 -24.38 -11.54
C ALA A 121 -3.06 -23.23 -12.24
N LEU A 122 -3.43 -22.19 -11.49
CA LEU A 122 -4.08 -20.99 -12.03
C LEU A 122 -3.18 -20.28 -13.06
N VAL A 123 -1.90 -20.09 -12.74
CA VAL A 123 -0.96 -19.43 -13.64
C VAL A 123 -0.71 -20.27 -14.91
N ALA A 124 -0.67 -21.60 -14.78
CA ALA A 124 -0.57 -22.50 -15.94
C ALA A 124 -1.81 -22.43 -16.85
N ALA A 125 -3.00 -22.32 -16.25
CA ALA A 125 -4.26 -22.28 -17.00
C ALA A 125 -4.52 -20.92 -17.69
N HIS A 126 -4.17 -19.82 -17.05
CA HIS A 126 -4.56 -18.48 -17.46
C HIS A 126 -3.39 -17.56 -17.87
N GLY A 127 -2.15 -17.94 -17.58
CA GLY A 127 -0.97 -17.15 -17.95
C GLY A 127 -0.64 -17.19 -19.44
N PRO A 128 0.40 -16.50 -19.86
CA PRO A 128 1.24 -15.61 -19.08
C PRO A 128 0.56 -14.25 -18.76
N PHE A 129 0.93 -13.65 -17.63
CA PHE A 129 0.40 -12.37 -17.16
C PHE A 129 1.37 -11.21 -17.41
N ASP A 130 0.85 -10.05 -17.83
CA ASP A 130 1.61 -8.80 -17.94
C ASP A 130 1.64 -8.04 -16.61
N VAL A 131 0.60 -8.22 -15.79
CA VAL A 131 0.42 -7.54 -14.51
C VAL A 131 0.00 -8.54 -13.44
N LEU A 132 0.64 -8.43 -12.26
CA LEU A 132 0.18 -9.05 -11.03
C LEU A 132 -0.14 -7.97 -10.00
N PHE A 133 -1.36 -7.96 -9.47
CA PHE A 133 -1.70 -7.16 -8.31
C PHE A 133 -2.04 -8.07 -7.12
N ASN A 134 -1.12 -8.14 -6.19
CA ASN A 134 -1.28 -8.83 -4.91
C ASN A 134 -2.04 -7.94 -3.93
N CYS A 135 -3.35 -8.13 -3.82
CA CYS A 135 -4.22 -7.35 -2.94
C CYS A 135 -4.67 -8.13 -1.70
N ALA A 136 -4.53 -9.45 -1.68
CA ALA A 136 -4.87 -10.26 -0.52
C ALA A 136 -4.13 -9.81 0.74
N GLY A 137 -4.83 -9.78 1.87
CA GLY A 137 -4.22 -9.38 3.12
C GLY A 137 -5.14 -9.56 4.33
N TYR A 138 -4.53 -9.76 5.47
CA TYR A 138 -5.17 -9.95 6.76
C TYR A 138 -4.63 -8.94 7.77
N VAL A 139 -5.53 -8.32 8.55
CA VAL A 139 -5.19 -7.36 9.59
C VAL A 139 -5.39 -7.99 10.96
N HIS A 140 -4.30 -8.39 11.60
CA HIS A 140 -4.31 -8.75 13.02
C HIS A 140 -4.31 -7.49 13.89
N GLN A 141 -5.10 -7.49 14.96
CA GLN A 141 -5.11 -6.45 15.97
C GLN A 141 -4.45 -6.95 17.24
N GLY A 142 -3.55 -6.17 17.79
CA GLY A 142 -2.86 -6.47 19.04
C GLY A 142 -1.44 -5.94 19.07
N SER A 143 -0.90 -5.86 20.30
CA SER A 143 0.50 -5.62 20.59
C SER A 143 1.32 -6.89 20.38
N ILE A 144 2.63 -6.85 20.67
CA ILE A 144 3.49 -8.05 20.62
C ILE A 144 3.06 -9.09 21.67
N LEU A 145 2.55 -8.66 22.82
CA LEU A 145 2.11 -9.55 23.89
C LEU A 145 0.75 -10.21 23.59
N ASP A 146 -0.05 -9.61 22.70
CA ASP A 146 -1.35 -10.14 22.26
C ASP A 146 -1.23 -11.04 21.02
N CYS A 147 -0.04 -11.14 20.43
CA CYS A 147 0.20 -11.90 19.21
C CYS A 147 0.77 -13.28 19.55
N ASP A 148 -0.08 -14.28 19.59
CA ASP A 148 0.33 -15.67 19.72
C ASP A 148 0.96 -16.23 18.44
N GLU A 149 1.54 -17.42 18.53
CA GLU A 149 2.19 -18.06 17.38
C GLU A 149 1.21 -18.36 16.22
N PRO A 150 -0.01 -18.84 16.42
CA PRO A 150 -1.00 -18.99 15.36
C PRO A 150 -1.32 -17.69 14.64
N ALA A 151 -1.52 -16.57 15.36
CA ALA A 151 -1.78 -15.25 14.77
C ALA A 151 -0.58 -14.75 13.96
N TRP A 152 0.64 -14.97 14.46
CA TRP A 152 1.88 -14.67 13.75
C TRP A 152 1.96 -15.44 12.44
N ARG A 153 1.86 -16.78 12.49
CA ARG A 153 1.95 -17.64 11.30
C ARG A 153 0.87 -17.32 10.28
N ARG A 154 -0.38 -17.14 10.70
CA ARG A 154 -1.48 -16.76 9.81
C ARG A 154 -1.21 -15.42 9.11
N SER A 155 -0.70 -14.44 9.87
CA SER A 155 -0.40 -13.12 9.30
C SER A 155 0.70 -13.20 8.24
N PHE A 156 1.76 -13.97 8.47
CA PHE A 156 2.82 -14.18 7.49
C PHE A 156 2.31 -14.96 6.28
N SER A 157 1.59 -16.07 6.50
CA SER A 157 1.06 -16.90 5.42
C SER A 157 0.21 -16.08 4.43
N ILE A 158 -0.72 -15.25 4.93
CA ILE A 158 -1.60 -14.48 4.05
C ILE A 158 -0.90 -13.22 3.48
N ASN A 159 -0.12 -12.50 4.30
CA ASN A 159 0.41 -11.19 3.89
C ASN A 159 1.75 -11.27 3.16
N VAL A 160 2.54 -12.33 3.37
CA VAL A 160 3.91 -12.45 2.85
C VAL A 160 4.08 -13.67 1.96
N ASP A 161 3.79 -14.87 2.50
CA ASP A 161 4.04 -16.12 1.76
C ASP A 161 3.15 -16.21 0.51
N ALA A 162 1.90 -15.78 0.60
CA ALA A 162 0.99 -15.70 -0.54
C ALA A 162 1.56 -14.81 -1.68
N MET A 163 2.16 -13.66 -1.33
CA MET A 163 2.79 -12.79 -2.32
C MET A 163 4.07 -13.40 -2.90
N TYR A 164 4.84 -14.11 -2.09
CA TYR A 164 5.98 -14.87 -2.57
C TYR A 164 5.54 -15.95 -3.59
N TYR A 165 4.50 -16.74 -3.28
CA TYR A 165 4.01 -17.78 -4.19
C TYR A 165 3.48 -17.22 -5.51
N THR A 166 2.67 -16.18 -5.46
CA THR A 166 2.11 -15.54 -6.67
C THR A 166 3.20 -14.90 -7.52
N CYS A 167 4.13 -14.15 -6.92
CA CYS A 167 5.26 -13.56 -7.63
C CYS A 167 6.12 -14.64 -8.29
N LYS A 168 6.48 -15.69 -7.55
CA LYS A 168 7.29 -16.81 -8.06
C LYS A 168 6.61 -17.52 -9.23
N ALA A 169 5.30 -17.67 -9.20
CA ALA A 169 4.54 -18.34 -10.25
C ALA A 169 4.45 -17.51 -11.55
N VAL A 170 4.29 -16.17 -11.47
CA VAL A 170 4.14 -15.34 -12.67
C VAL A 170 5.46 -14.89 -13.29
N LEU A 171 6.52 -14.79 -12.49
CA LEU A 171 7.83 -14.27 -12.92
C LEU A 171 8.40 -14.98 -14.15
N PRO A 172 8.42 -16.33 -14.27
CA PRO A 172 8.98 -16.99 -15.44
C PRO A 172 8.37 -16.50 -16.75
N GLY A 173 7.05 -16.40 -16.83
CA GLY A 173 6.37 -15.91 -18.02
C GLY A 173 6.57 -14.41 -18.28
N MET A 174 6.81 -13.58 -17.27
CA MET A 174 7.20 -12.18 -17.44
C MET A 174 8.62 -12.06 -17.99
N LEU A 175 9.56 -12.86 -17.46
CA LEU A 175 10.95 -12.86 -17.90
C LEU A 175 11.10 -13.35 -19.33
N GLU A 176 10.39 -14.41 -19.71
CA GLU A 176 10.38 -14.93 -21.09
C GLU A 176 9.94 -13.85 -22.11
N ARG A 177 9.00 -12.98 -21.72
CA ARG A 177 8.53 -11.90 -22.58
C ARG A 177 9.33 -10.60 -22.42
N GLY A 178 10.28 -10.53 -21.51
CA GLY A 178 11.08 -9.33 -21.22
C GLY A 178 10.25 -8.14 -20.73
N ARG A 179 9.07 -8.40 -20.11
CA ARG A 179 8.18 -7.36 -19.58
C ARG A 179 7.25 -7.89 -18.50
N GLY A 180 6.99 -7.08 -17.48
CA GLY A 180 6.04 -7.38 -16.42
C GLY A 180 5.91 -6.23 -15.41
N SER A 181 4.76 -6.16 -14.75
CA SER A 181 4.53 -5.25 -13.63
C SER A 181 3.93 -5.99 -12.45
N ILE A 182 4.66 -6.05 -11.35
CA ILE A 182 4.19 -6.61 -10.08
C ILE A 182 3.87 -5.45 -9.13
N ILE A 183 2.69 -5.50 -8.54
CA ILE A 183 2.18 -4.50 -7.62
C ILE A 183 1.78 -5.22 -6.34
N ASN A 184 2.42 -4.88 -5.22
CA ASN A 184 2.15 -5.53 -3.94
C ASN A 184 1.48 -4.56 -2.98
N MET A 185 0.36 -4.98 -2.38
CA MET A 185 -0.37 -4.20 -1.39
C MET A 185 0.33 -4.28 -0.03
N SER A 186 1.02 -3.20 0.34
CA SER A 186 1.54 -2.97 1.68
C SER A 186 0.57 -2.11 2.50
N SER A 187 1.07 -1.22 3.34
CA SER A 187 0.31 -0.28 4.16
C SER A 187 1.22 0.83 4.68
N VAL A 188 0.65 1.98 5.05
CA VAL A 188 1.34 2.96 5.89
C VAL A 188 1.75 2.33 7.24
N ALA A 189 0.90 1.46 7.82
CA ALA A 189 1.26 0.67 8.99
C ALA A 189 2.27 -0.42 8.62
N SER A 190 3.55 -0.03 8.52
CA SER A 190 4.69 -0.84 8.06
C SER A 190 6.00 -0.21 8.53
N SER A 191 7.06 -0.29 7.72
CA SER A 191 8.29 0.49 7.92
C SER A 191 8.11 2.01 7.68
N ILE A 192 6.95 2.44 7.17
CA ILE A 192 6.61 3.86 6.99
C ILE A 192 6.23 4.47 8.35
N LYS A 193 5.31 3.82 9.08
CA LYS A 193 4.78 4.33 10.35
C LYS A 193 4.42 3.19 11.30
N GLY A 194 4.94 3.24 12.52
CA GLY A 194 4.47 2.39 13.61
C GLY A 194 3.05 2.79 14.03
N VAL A 195 2.15 1.82 14.09
CA VAL A 195 0.75 2.06 14.46
C VAL A 195 0.40 1.17 15.66
N PRO A 196 -0.10 1.74 16.78
CA PRO A 196 -0.49 0.97 17.95
C PRO A 196 -1.48 -0.15 17.59
N ASN A 197 -1.37 -1.29 18.27
CA ASN A 197 -2.20 -2.47 18.06
C ASN A 197 -2.18 -3.02 16.63
N ARG A 198 -1.02 -2.93 15.95
CA ARG A 198 -0.76 -3.44 14.60
C ARG A 198 0.58 -4.16 14.51
N PHE A 199 1.01 -4.82 15.61
CA PHE A 199 2.34 -5.41 15.70
C PHE A 199 2.67 -6.31 14.51
N VAL A 200 2.10 -7.52 14.43
CA VAL A 200 2.44 -8.47 13.36
C VAL A 200 1.98 -7.98 11.98
N TYR A 201 0.87 -7.26 11.92
CA TYR A 201 0.43 -6.65 10.66
C TYR A 201 1.50 -5.68 10.11
N GLY A 202 2.01 -4.77 10.94
CA GLY A 202 3.06 -3.83 10.56
C GLY A 202 4.35 -4.53 10.12
N VAL A 203 4.75 -5.60 10.83
CA VAL A 203 5.91 -6.42 10.47
C VAL A 203 5.73 -7.05 9.09
N THR A 204 4.58 -7.70 8.84
CA THR A 204 4.31 -8.33 7.53
C THR A 204 4.25 -7.30 6.39
N LYS A 205 3.67 -6.11 6.62
CA LYS A 205 3.59 -5.07 5.60
C LYS A 205 4.94 -4.39 5.34
N ALA A 206 5.86 -4.36 6.32
CA ALA A 206 7.25 -3.98 6.12
C ALA A 206 8.00 -5.02 5.28
N ALA A 207 7.77 -6.32 5.52
CA ALA A 207 8.33 -7.40 4.72
C ALA A 207 7.91 -7.31 3.24
N VAL A 208 6.66 -6.94 2.95
CA VAL A 208 6.16 -6.71 1.58
C VAL A 208 6.92 -5.59 0.86
N ILE A 209 7.29 -4.51 1.55
CA ILE A 209 8.13 -3.45 0.98
C ILE A 209 9.51 -4.01 0.61
N GLY A 210 10.13 -4.79 1.50
CA GLY A 210 11.40 -5.46 1.25
C GLY A 210 11.34 -6.42 0.07
N LEU A 211 10.31 -7.29 0.02
CA LEU A 211 10.06 -8.22 -1.08
C LEU A 211 9.92 -7.49 -2.42
N SER A 212 9.18 -6.38 -2.46
CA SER A 212 8.99 -5.60 -3.69
C SER A 212 10.30 -5.00 -4.20
N LYS A 213 11.14 -4.48 -3.30
CA LYS A 213 12.45 -3.93 -3.64
C LYS A 213 13.43 -5.00 -4.12
N ALA A 214 13.44 -6.18 -3.48
CA ALA A 214 14.29 -7.28 -3.88
C ALA A 214 13.94 -7.78 -5.29
N ILE A 215 12.66 -8.04 -5.59
CA ILE A 215 12.22 -8.43 -6.94
C ILE A 215 12.59 -7.34 -7.96
N ALA A 216 12.40 -6.06 -7.65
CA ALA A 216 12.76 -4.98 -8.54
C ALA A 216 14.27 -4.97 -8.84
N ALA A 217 15.12 -5.12 -7.82
CA ALA A 217 16.57 -5.14 -7.98
C ALA A 217 17.05 -6.31 -8.84
N ASP A 218 16.47 -7.50 -8.64
CA ASP A 218 16.89 -8.71 -9.33
C ASP A 218 16.46 -8.72 -10.81
N TYR A 219 15.30 -8.14 -11.17
CA TYR A 219 14.68 -8.38 -12.48
C TYR A 219 14.44 -7.13 -13.32
N VAL A 220 14.82 -5.92 -12.86
CA VAL A 220 14.62 -4.68 -13.64
C VAL A 220 15.37 -4.72 -14.99
N ALA A 221 16.58 -5.28 -15.04
CA ALA A 221 17.36 -5.40 -16.27
C ALA A 221 16.71 -6.35 -17.31
N GLN A 222 15.78 -7.21 -16.85
CA GLN A 222 15.03 -8.13 -17.71
C GLN A 222 13.60 -7.62 -18.00
N GLY A 223 13.32 -6.34 -17.73
CA GLY A 223 12.06 -5.68 -18.09
C GLY A 223 10.92 -5.89 -17.07
N VAL A 224 11.19 -6.47 -15.90
CA VAL A 224 10.16 -6.64 -14.86
C VAL A 224 10.27 -5.52 -13.82
N ARG A 225 9.15 -4.83 -13.58
CA ARG A 225 9.01 -3.82 -12.53
C ARG A 225 8.27 -4.40 -11.34
N CYS A 226 8.63 -3.99 -10.13
CA CYS A 226 7.92 -4.38 -8.92
C CYS A 226 7.81 -3.18 -7.98
N ASN A 227 6.60 -2.84 -7.54
CA ASN A 227 6.34 -1.70 -6.67
C ASN A 227 5.39 -2.09 -5.53
N ALA A 228 5.46 -1.35 -4.42
CA ALA A 228 4.54 -1.48 -3.30
C ALA A 228 3.61 -0.27 -3.20
N ILE A 229 2.31 -0.51 -2.97
CA ILE A 229 1.35 0.54 -2.60
C ILE A 229 1.14 0.50 -1.09
N CYS A 230 1.19 1.67 -0.44
CA CYS A 230 1.02 1.83 1.01
C CYS A 230 -0.15 2.77 1.31
N PRO A 231 -1.38 2.25 1.34
CA PRO A 231 -2.54 3.06 1.66
C PRO A 231 -2.58 3.48 3.14
N GLY A 232 -3.22 4.62 3.39
CA GLY A 232 -3.77 4.97 4.69
C GLY A 232 -5.03 4.17 5.02
N THR A 233 -5.99 4.79 5.69
CA THR A 233 -7.28 4.13 5.98
C THR A 233 -8.22 4.28 4.80
N ILE A 234 -8.60 3.17 4.19
CA ILE A 234 -9.50 3.11 3.03
C ILE A 234 -10.85 2.54 3.44
N LYS A 235 -11.94 3.18 2.98
CA LYS A 235 -13.33 2.79 3.27
C LYS A 235 -13.68 1.52 2.49
N THR A 236 -13.43 0.36 3.09
CA THR A 236 -13.70 -0.97 2.52
C THR A 236 -14.72 -1.73 3.37
N PRO A 237 -15.40 -2.76 2.82
CA PRO A 237 -16.26 -3.63 3.62
C PRO A 237 -15.53 -4.26 4.82
N SER A 238 -14.29 -4.67 4.66
CA SER A 238 -13.48 -5.23 5.75
C SER A 238 -13.17 -4.21 6.86
N LEU A 239 -13.09 -2.91 6.54
CA LEU A 239 -12.98 -1.87 7.57
C LEU A 239 -14.32 -1.75 8.33
N GLY A 240 -15.46 -1.78 7.63
CA GLY A 240 -16.77 -1.76 8.25
C GLY A 240 -16.95 -2.91 9.25
N GLN A 241 -16.62 -4.13 8.85
CA GLN A 241 -16.64 -5.29 9.75
C GLN A 241 -15.75 -5.12 10.99
N ARG A 242 -14.57 -4.52 10.83
CA ARG A 242 -13.68 -4.22 11.97
C ARG A 242 -14.23 -3.14 12.88
N VAL A 243 -14.89 -2.13 12.34
CA VAL A 243 -15.57 -1.09 13.15
C VAL A 243 -16.67 -1.72 13.98
N GLN A 244 -17.51 -2.57 13.38
CA GLN A 244 -18.56 -3.31 14.10
C GLN A 244 -17.98 -4.23 15.19
N ALA A 245 -16.88 -4.93 14.89
CA ALA A 245 -16.21 -5.84 15.83
C ALA A 245 -15.56 -5.11 17.03
N LEU A 246 -15.21 -3.83 16.90
CA LEU A 246 -14.69 -3.05 18.02
C LEU A 246 -15.76 -2.70 19.06
N GLY A 247 -17.03 -2.69 18.66
CA GLY A 247 -18.16 -2.33 19.53
C GLY A 247 -18.13 -0.88 20.01
N GLY A 248 -19.05 -0.54 20.94
CA GLY A 248 -19.16 0.80 21.50
C GLY A 248 -19.84 1.80 20.58
N ASP A 249 -19.48 3.09 20.70
CA ASP A 249 -20.00 4.14 19.84
C ASP A 249 -19.37 4.06 18.43
N GLU A 250 -20.14 3.55 17.49
CA GLU A 250 -19.72 3.37 16.11
C GLU A 250 -19.27 4.70 15.46
N GLN A 251 -19.93 5.82 15.78
CA GLN A 251 -19.56 7.13 15.23
C GLN A 251 -18.18 7.58 15.74
N ALA A 252 -17.91 7.38 17.04
CA ALA A 252 -16.61 7.67 17.62
C ALA A 252 -15.51 6.79 17.00
N VAL A 253 -15.81 5.51 16.75
CA VAL A 253 -14.86 4.60 16.08
C VAL A 253 -14.56 5.05 14.65
N TRP A 254 -15.59 5.37 13.84
CA TRP A 254 -15.40 5.93 12.48
C TRP A 254 -14.60 7.22 12.52
N LYS A 255 -14.92 8.11 13.45
CA LYS A 255 -14.18 9.37 13.63
C LYS A 255 -12.70 9.10 13.92
N SER A 256 -12.38 8.14 14.79
CA SER A 256 -11.00 7.79 15.11
C SER A 256 -10.19 7.30 13.90
N PHE A 257 -10.84 6.64 12.95
CA PHE A 257 -10.23 6.24 11.68
C PHE A 257 -10.07 7.43 10.73
N THR A 258 -11.04 8.32 10.67
CA THR A 258 -11.02 9.51 9.81
C THR A 258 -9.95 10.51 10.25
N ASP A 259 -9.86 10.78 11.55
CA ASP A 259 -8.93 11.76 12.14
C ASP A 259 -7.45 11.40 11.92
N ARG A 260 -7.16 10.16 11.50
CA ARG A 260 -5.78 9.75 11.13
C ARG A 260 -5.27 10.48 9.90
N GLN A 261 -6.16 10.81 8.97
CA GLN A 261 -5.83 11.46 7.72
C GLN A 261 -6.06 12.97 7.83
N PRO A 262 -4.99 13.81 7.69
CA PRO A 262 -5.13 15.28 7.66
C PRO A 262 -6.10 15.81 6.60
N MET A 263 -6.36 15.04 5.53
CA MET A 263 -7.40 15.37 4.55
C MET A 263 -8.83 15.32 5.11
N GLY A 264 -9.04 14.84 6.35
CA GLY A 264 -10.33 14.82 7.03
C GLY A 264 -11.35 13.81 6.49
N ARG A 265 -10.89 12.83 5.72
CA ARG A 265 -11.74 11.75 5.18
C ARG A 265 -10.97 10.44 5.04
N LEU A 266 -11.69 9.34 4.94
CA LEU A 266 -11.14 8.07 4.51
C LEU A 266 -10.84 8.10 3.01
N GLY A 267 -9.83 7.33 2.57
CA GLY A 267 -9.62 7.08 1.15
C GLY A 267 -10.74 6.19 0.57
N ASP A 268 -11.03 6.40 -0.71
CA ASP A 268 -11.95 5.55 -1.49
C ASP A 268 -11.13 4.43 -2.18
N PRO A 269 -11.61 3.17 -2.22
CA PRO A 269 -10.94 2.08 -2.95
C PRO A 269 -10.61 2.43 -4.40
N ARG A 270 -11.45 3.24 -5.06
CA ARG A 270 -11.24 3.71 -6.43
C ARG A 270 -10.01 4.61 -6.59
N GLU A 271 -9.62 5.35 -5.55
CA GLU A 271 -8.39 6.16 -5.57
C GLU A 271 -7.15 5.25 -5.61
N ILE A 272 -7.18 4.12 -4.89
CA ILE A 272 -6.12 3.11 -4.97
C ILE A 272 -6.11 2.44 -6.34
N ALA A 273 -7.28 2.11 -6.88
CA ALA A 273 -7.42 1.47 -8.19
C ALA A 273 -6.80 2.31 -9.32
N GLN A 274 -6.88 3.65 -9.28
CA GLN A 274 -6.22 4.51 -10.26
C GLN A 274 -4.69 4.40 -10.20
N LEU A 275 -4.13 4.28 -9.02
CA LEU A 275 -2.69 4.05 -8.85
C LEU A 275 -2.29 2.65 -9.34
N VAL A 276 -3.14 1.64 -9.13
CA VAL A 276 -2.93 0.29 -9.69
C VAL A 276 -2.90 0.35 -11.22
N VAL A 277 -3.84 1.04 -11.87
CA VAL A 277 -3.85 1.21 -13.33
C VAL A 277 -2.59 1.93 -13.83
N TYR A 278 -2.15 3.00 -13.15
CA TYR A 278 -0.89 3.68 -13.48
C TYR A 278 0.31 2.72 -13.39
N LEU A 279 0.47 2.01 -12.28
CA LEU A 279 1.59 1.09 -12.08
C LEU A 279 1.55 -0.12 -13.02
N ALA A 280 0.36 -0.55 -13.44
CA ALA A 280 0.15 -1.61 -14.42
C ALA A 280 0.47 -1.17 -15.86
N SER A 281 0.35 0.12 -16.15
CA SER A 281 0.53 0.69 -17.49
C SER A 281 2.00 0.98 -17.83
N ASP A 282 2.23 1.28 -19.11
CA ASP A 282 3.55 1.67 -19.62
C ASP A 282 3.92 3.12 -19.23
N GLU A 283 2.95 3.91 -18.74
CA GLU A 283 3.20 5.24 -18.16
C GLU A 283 4.15 5.19 -16.95
N SER A 284 4.18 4.06 -16.24
CA SER A 284 5.09 3.82 -15.11
C SER A 284 6.38 3.08 -15.50
N SER A 285 6.76 3.12 -16.78
CA SER A 285 7.93 2.37 -17.31
C SER A 285 9.26 2.69 -16.61
N PHE A 286 9.38 3.88 -16.00
CA PHE A 286 10.58 4.29 -15.23
C PHE A 286 10.38 4.20 -13.72
N THR A 287 9.33 3.48 -13.26
CA THR A 287 8.95 3.38 -11.84
C THR A 287 9.07 1.93 -11.38
N THR A 288 10.10 1.60 -10.58
CA THR A 288 10.32 0.28 -10.01
C THR A 288 11.02 0.36 -8.66
N GLY A 289 10.82 -0.62 -7.78
CA GLY A 289 11.38 -0.66 -6.43
C GLY A 289 10.83 0.41 -5.49
N GLN A 290 9.75 1.10 -5.87
CA GLN A 290 9.24 2.23 -5.13
C GLN A 290 8.12 1.84 -4.17
N THR A 291 8.00 2.66 -3.13
CA THR A 291 6.93 2.59 -2.13
C THR A 291 6.01 3.80 -2.34
N HIS A 292 4.82 3.53 -2.87
CA HIS A 292 3.84 4.56 -3.20
C HIS A 292 2.87 4.77 -2.04
N ILE A 293 3.06 5.85 -1.30
CA ILE A 293 2.20 6.23 -0.18
C ILE A 293 0.97 6.96 -0.72
N ILE A 294 -0.23 6.51 -0.31
CA ILE A 294 -1.51 7.14 -0.65
C ILE A 294 -2.41 7.07 0.59
N ASP A 295 -2.32 8.08 1.45
CA ASP A 295 -2.78 8.00 2.84
C ASP A 295 -3.47 9.27 3.37
N GLY A 296 -3.75 10.23 2.51
CA GLY A 296 -4.39 11.48 2.93
C GLY A 296 -3.53 12.32 3.90
N GLY A 297 -2.20 12.13 3.87
CA GLY A 297 -1.24 12.84 4.69
C GLY A 297 -0.96 12.22 6.06
N TRP A 298 -1.43 10.99 6.33
CA TRP A 298 -1.29 10.35 7.65
C TRP A 298 0.17 10.08 8.05
N SER A 299 1.06 9.84 7.11
CA SER A 299 2.46 9.53 7.40
C SER A 299 3.39 10.76 7.48
N ASN A 300 2.89 11.94 7.14
CA ASN A 300 3.65 13.20 7.19
C ASN A 300 3.86 13.71 8.61
#